data_3ea64a94da990876acf694393b1b19ee
#
_entry.id   3ea64a94da990876acf694393b1b19ee
#
_cell.length_a   1.000
_cell.length_b   1.000
_cell.length_c   1.000
_cell.angle_alpha   90.00
_cell.angle_beta   90.00
_cell.angle_gamma   90.00
#
_symmetry.space_group_name_H-M   'P 1'
#
loop_
_entity.id
_entity.type
_entity.pdbx_description
1 polymer ?
#
loop_
_entity_poly.entity_id
_entity_poly.type
_entity_poly.pdbx_seq_one_letter_code
_entity_poly.pdbx_strand_id
1 'polypeptide(L)'
;MQSSASREKKILVVDDDPDILDFLHDLLELEGYAVSVSAKGDYLEQLHNGGLPELILLDVFLSGRDGREIVKSLKNRQETRQIPVIMFSAHPGSEKTARAAGADDFLAKPFATDELLAMVHAFLL
;
A
#
# COMPACT_ATOMS: atom_id res chain seq x y z
N MET A 1 15.24 14.19 -21.65
CA MET A 1 15.25 13.65 -21.14
C MET A 1 15.15 12.90 -20.44
N GLN A 2 14.95 13.01 -20.09
CA GLN A 2 14.84 12.37 -19.36
C GLN A 2 14.79 11.75 -18.44
N SER A 3 15.50 12.03 -18.33
CA SER A 3 15.96 11.09 -17.37
C SER A 3 15.20 11.17 -16.08
N SER A 4 14.97 12.30 -15.55
CA SER A 4 14.09 12.45 -14.39
C SER A 4 12.72 11.92 -14.69
N ALA A 5 12.31 12.07 -15.92
CA ALA A 5 11.03 11.56 -16.35
C ALA A 5 10.96 10.04 -16.27
N SER A 6 12.11 9.37 -16.28
CA SER A 6 12.11 7.92 -16.21
C SER A 6 12.08 7.40 -14.77
N ARG A 7 12.16 8.29 -13.79
CA ARG A 7 12.11 7.87 -12.40
C ARG A 7 10.70 7.49 -12.02
N GLU A 8 10.51 6.21 -11.77
CA GLU A 8 9.21 5.67 -11.43
C GLU A 8 8.91 5.85 -9.96
N LYS A 9 7.65 6.15 -9.64
CA LYS A 9 7.19 6.15 -8.26
C LYS A 9 7.11 4.72 -7.76
N LYS A 10 7.50 4.51 -6.52
CA LYS A 10 7.59 3.18 -5.91
C LYS A 10 6.36 2.89 -5.06
N ILE A 11 5.73 1.76 -5.33
CA ILE A 11 4.58 1.28 -4.57
C ILE A 11 4.92 -0.06 -3.95
N LEU A 12 4.59 -0.23 -2.67
CA LEU A 12 4.71 -1.52 -2.00
C LEU A 12 3.30 -2.06 -1.74
N VAL A 13 3.04 -3.29 -2.17
CA VAL A 13 1.75 -3.96 -1.96
C VAL A 13 1.97 -5.11 -0.99
N VAL A 14 1.17 -5.15 0.06
CA VAL A 14 1.26 -6.20 1.08
C VAL A 14 -0.10 -6.86 1.25
N ASP A 15 -0.16 -8.14 0.92
CA ASP A 15 -1.37 -8.96 1.03
C ASP A 15 -0.92 -10.41 1.03
N ASP A 16 -1.54 -11.27 1.82
CA ASP A 16 -1.15 -12.67 1.86
C ASP A 16 -1.80 -13.51 0.76
N ASP A 17 -2.65 -12.92 -0.07
CA ASP A 17 -3.24 -13.59 -1.21
C ASP A 17 -2.35 -13.39 -2.44
N PRO A 18 -1.68 -14.46 -2.93
CA PRO A 18 -0.78 -14.29 -4.06
C PRO A 18 -1.47 -13.84 -5.34
N ASP A 19 -2.74 -14.15 -5.52
CA ASP A 19 -3.47 -13.71 -6.71
C ASP A 19 -3.67 -12.20 -6.70
N ILE A 20 -3.96 -11.63 -5.53
CA ILE A 20 -4.06 -10.17 -5.39
C ILE A 20 -2.72 -9.52 -5.67
N LEU A 21 -1.64 -10.08 -5.12
CA LEU A 21 -0.30 -9.53 -5.34
C LEU A 21 0.07 -9.52 -6.83
N ASP A 22 -0.18 -10.63 -7.52
CA ASP A 22 0.12 -10.71 -8.95
C ASP A 22 -0.70 -9.72 -9.75
N PHE A 23 -1.99 -9.65 -9.46
CA PHE A 23 -2.89 -8.75 -10.17
C PHE A 23 -2.47 -7.29 -9.98
N LEU A 24 -2.22 -6.88 -8.74
CA LEU A 24 -1.87 -5.49 -8.45
C LEU A 24 -0.49 -5.14 -8.99
N HIS A 25 0.45 -6.08 -8.91
CA HIS A 25 1.77 -5.88 -9.49
C HIS A 25 1.67 -5.54 -10.97
N ASP A 26 0.97 -6.39 -11.73
CA ASP A 26 0.88 -6.22 -13.17
C ASP A 26 0.11 -4.95 -13.53
N LEU A 27 -1.00 -4.72 -12.85
CA LEU A 27 -1.85 -3.56 -13.12
C LEU A 27 -1.08 -2.26 -12.91
N LEU A 28 -0.40 -2.15 -11.77
CA LEU A 28 0.30 -0.91 -11.44
C LEU A 28 1.56 -0.72 -12.27
N GLU A 29 2.23 -1.79 -12.65
CA GLU A 29 3.37 -1.65 -13.55
C GLU A 29 2.95 -1.16 -14.93
N LEU A 30 1.79 -1.57 -15.40
CA LEU A 30 1.26 -1.05 -16.66
C LEU A 30 1.01 0.46 -16.59
N GLU A 31 0.77 0.98 -15.40
CA GLU A 31 0.55 2.41 -15.21
C GLU A 31 1.87 3.19 -15.03
N GLY A 32 3.00 2.51 -15.07
CA GLY A 32 4.30 3.16 -15.00
C GLY A 32 4.92 3.23 -13.62
N TYR A 33 4.37 2.52 -12.65
CA TYR A 33 4.93 2.50 -11.29
C TYR A 33 5.94 1.36 -11.12
N ALA A 34 6.88 1.54 -10.21
CA ALA A 34 7.79 0.47 -9.79
C ALA A 34 7.14 -0.22 -8.59
N VAL A 35 6.82 -1.51 -8.71
CA VAL A 35 5.99 -2.21 -7.74
C VAL A 35 6.77 -3.32 -7.07
N SER A 36 6.76 -3.33 -5.74
CA SER A 36 7.25 -4.45 -4.94
C SER A 36 6.06 -5.06 -4.22
N VAL A 37 6.10 -6.37 -4.02
CA VAL A 37 5.03 -7.08 -3.34
C VAL A 37 5.61 -7.89 -2.19
N SER A 38 4.81 -8.07 -1.15
CA SER A 38 5.19 -8.90 -0.01
C SER A 38 3.96 -9.55 0.57
N ALA A 39 4.09 -10.82 0.94
CA ALA A 39 3.00 -11.55 1.58
C ALA A 39 3.00 -11.37 3.10
N LYS A 40 4.02 -10.72 3.65
CA LYS A 40 4.19 -10.62 5.10
C LYS A 40 4.37 -9.19 5.54
N GLY A 41 3.69 -8.84 6.62
CA GLY A 41 3.79 -7.50 7.19
C GLY A 41 5.14 -7.20 7.81
N ASP A 42 5.92 -8.22 8.14
CA ASP A 42 7.24 -8.03 8.75
C ASP A 42 8.15 -7.16 7.91
N TYR A 43 8.01 -7.24 6.59
CA TYR A 43 8.81 -6.44 5.68
C TYR A 43 8.66 -4.94 5.97
N LEU A 44 7.45 -4.52 6.35
CA LEU A 44 7.18 -3.10 6.60
C LEU A 44 7.94 -2.58 7.82
N GLU A 45 8.19 -3.44 8.80
CA GLU A 45 8.92 -3.03 10.00
C GLU A 45 10.40 -2.86 9.76
N GLN A 46 10.89 -3.34 8.62
CA GLN A 46 12.30 -3.26 8.25
C GLN A 46 12.57 -2.11 7.29
N LEU A 47 11.56 -1.34 6.94
CA LEU A 47 11.75 -0.21 6.05
C LEU A 47 12.60 0.86 6.72
N HIS A 48 13.53 1.42 5.95
CA HIS A 48 14.39 2.48 6.43
C HIS A 48 14.77 3.39 5.26
N ASN A 49 15.39 4.49 5.57
CA ASN A 49 15.82 5.47 4.56
C ASN A 49 16.64 4.79 3.49
N GLY A 50 16.37 5.09 2.25
CA GLY A 50 17.09 4.52 1.13
C GLY A 50 16.32 3.49 0.36
N GLY A 51 15.26 2.93 0.95
CA GLY A 51 14.46 1.94 0.27
C GLY A 51 12.96 2.17 0.44
N LEU A 52 12.57 3.38 0.85
CA LEU A 52 11.17 3.65 1.18
C LEU A 52 10.31 3.73 -0.07
N PRO A 53 9.13 3.10 -0.03
CA PRO A 53 8.14 3.33 -1.08
C PRO A 53 7.50 4.71 -0.93
N GLU A 54 6.82 5.13 -1.98
CA GLU A 54 6.10 6.40 -1.95
C GLU A 54 4.62 6.21 -1.67
N LEU A 55 4.17 4.95 -1.68
CA LEU A 55 2.81 4.57 -1.35
C LEU A 55 2.81 3.11 -0.89
N ILE A 56 2.02 2.80 0.12
CA ILE A 56 1.84 1.43 0.60
C ILE A 56 0.37 1.05 0.43
N LEU A 57 0.12 -0.10 -0.20
CA LEU A 57 -1.19 -0.73 -0.25
C LEU A 57 -1.15 -1.92 0.68
N LEU A 58 -2.00 -1.94 1.69
CA LEU A 58 -1.89 -2.91 2.78
C LEU A 58 -3.25 -3.51 3.13
N ASP A 59 -3.34 -4.84 3.08
CA ASP A 59 -4.53 -5.54 3.53
C ASP A 59 -4.68 -5.38 5.04
N VAL A 60 -5.92 -5.18 5.49
CA VAL A 60 -6.21 -5.06 6.92
C VAL A 60 -5.90 -6.37 7.65
N PHE A 61 -6.27 -7.50 7.07
CA PHE A 61 -6.12 -8.79 7.73
C PHE A 61 -5.09 -9.65 7.01
N LEU A 62 -3.87 -9.67 7.56
CA LEU A 62 -2.81 -10.56 7.07
C LEU A 62 -2.78 -11.82 7.94
N SER A 63 -2.28 -12.91 7.39
CA SER A 63 -2.13 -14.13 8.16
C SER A 63 -1.23 -13.87 9.38
N GLY A 64 -1.79 -14.04 10.56
CA GLY A 64 -1.03 -13.86 11.80
C GLY A 64 -0.75 -12.42 12.19
N ARG A 65 -1.20 -11.43 11.42
CA ARG A 65 -0.93 -10.02 11.71
C ARG A 65 -2.15 -9.18 11.37
N ASP A 66 -2.39 -8.18 12.18
CA ASP A 66 -3.42 -7.18 11.92
C ASP A 66 -2.75 -5.97 11.25
N GLY A 67 -3.13 -5.69 10.00
CA GLY A 67 -2.53 -4.58 9.26
C GLY A 67 -2.70 -3.24 9.95
N ARG A 68 -3.77 -3.08 10.75
CA ARG A 68 -3.99 -1.82 11.48
C ARG A 68 -2.89 -1.56 12.49
N GLU A 69 -2.36 -2.62 13.13
CA GLU A 69 -1.23 -2.45 14.05
C GLU A 69 0.03 -2.06 13.29
N ILE A 70 0.20 -2.61 12.10
CA ILE A 70 1.34 -2.25 11.26
C ILE A 70 1.28 -0.77 10.88
N VAL A 71 0.09 -0.28 10.49
CA VAL A 71 -0.08 1.14 10.14
C VAL A 71 0.24 2.03 11.34
N LYS A 72 -0.23 1.68 12.53
CA LYS A 72 0.09 2.44 13.73
C LYS A 72 1.60 2.55 13.92
N SER A 73 2.30 1.44 13.75
CA SER A 73 3.76 1.42 13.87
C SER A 73 4.41 2.32 12.83
N LEU A 74 3.98 2.24 11.58
CA LEU A 74 4.53 3.07 10.51
C LEU A 74 4.31 4.56 10.79
N LYS A 75 3.14 4.91 11.28
CA LYS A 75 2.81 6.31 11.55
C LYS A 75 3.51 6.85 12.80
N ASN A 76 4.01 5.97 13.66
CA ASN A 76 4.77 6.36 14.84
C ASN A 76 6.27 6.48 14.59
N ARG A 77 6.75 6.08 13.42
CA ARG A 77 8.17 6.15 13.08
C ARG A 77 8.41 7.36 12.20
N GLN A 78 9.42 8.14 12.55
CA GLN A 78 9.73 9.35 11.81
C GLN A 78 10.05 9.05 10.34
N GLU A 79 10.71 7.93 10.08
CA GLU A 79 11.13 7.58 8.72
C GLU A 79 9.96 7.22 7.81
N THR A 80 8.87 6.72 8.37
CA THR A 80 7.77 6.16 7.56
C THR A 80 6.45 6.87 7.72
N ARG A 81 6.32 7.76 8.69
CA ARG A 81 4.99 8.34 9.00
C ARG A 81 4.41 9.17 7.88
N GLN A 82 5.23 9.66 6.97
CA GLN A 82 4.74 10.50 5.86
C GLN A 82 4.34 9.68 4.64
N ILE A 83 4.62 8.39 4.63
CA ILE A 83 4.26 7.54 3.49
C ILE A 83 2.75 7.32 3.55
N PRO A 84 2.00 7.68 2.50
CA PRO A 84 0.57 7.39 2.49
C PRO A 84 0.31 5.89 2.46
N VAL A 85 -0.71 5.46 3.19
CA VAL A 85 -1.10 4.06 3.27
C VAL A 85 -2.57 3.95 2.89
N ILE A 86 -2.85 3.17 1.85
CA ILE A 86 -4.21 2.79 1.50
C ILE A 86 -4.42 1.38 2.04
N MET A 87 -5.40 1.20 2.91
CA MET A 87 -5.75 -0.13 3.38
C MET A 87 -6.91 -0.68 2.58
N PHE A 88 -6.95 -1.99 2.41
CA PHE A 88 -8.06 -2.62 1.72
C PHE A 88 -8.47 -3.90 2.45
N SER A 89 -9.76 -4.26 2.32
CA SER A 89 -10.29 -5.37 3.08
C SER A 89 -11.58 -5.88 2.45
N ALA A 90 -11.79 -7.20 2.55
CA ALA A 90 -13.08 -7.82 2.21
C ALA A 90 -14.15 -7.52 3.27
N HIS A 91 -13.77 -6.92 4.40
CA HIS A 91 -14.68 -6.60 5.49
C HIS A 91 -14.91 -5.09 5.53
N PRO A 92 -15.98 -4.57 4.90
CA PRO A 92 -16.17 -3.12 4.83
C PRO A 92 -16.34 -2.47 6.19
N GLY A 93 -16.77 -3.22 7.20
CA GLY A 93 -16.87 -2.69 8.56
C GLY A 93 -15.54 -2.33 9.18
N SER A 94 -14.42 -2.72 8.57
CA SER A 94 -13.10 -2.38 9.09
C SER A 94 -12.61 -1.00 8.67
N GLU A 95 -13.36 -0.28 7.83
CA GLU A 95 -12.92 1.03 7.36
C GLU A 95 -12.67 2.01 8.49
N LYS A 96 -13.59 2.08 9.43
CA LYS A 96 -13.48 3.03 10.53
C LYS A 96 -12.23 2.78 11.37
N THR A 97 -11.97 1.51 11.70
CA THR A 97 -10.79 1.17 12.51
C THR A 97 -9.50 1.31 11.72
N ALA A 98 -9.54 1.07 10.40
CA ALA A 98 -8.37 1.29 9.57
C ALA A 98 -7.99 2.77 9.55
N ARG A 99 -8.97 3.65 9.36
CA ARG A 99 -8.70 5.08 9.35
C ARG A 99 -8.25 5.57 10.73
N ALA A 100 -8.85 5.04 11.79
CA ALA A 100 -8.43 5.38 13.15
C ALA A 100 -7.00 4.95 13.44
N ALA A 101 -6.53 3.89 12.80
CA ALA A 101 -5.15 3.42 12.96
C ALA A 101 -4.15 4.30 12.21
N GLY A 102 -4.62 5.13 11.28
CA GLY A 102 -3.76 6.04 10.54
C GLY A 102 -3.76 5.83 9.03
N ALA A 103 -4.61 4.95 8.50
CA ALA A 103 -4.71 4.77 7.06
C ALA A 103 -5.16 6.08 6.41
N ASP A 104 -4.54 6.41 5.31
CA ASP A 104 -4.86 7.64 4.58
C ASP A 104 -6.09 7.46 3.70
N ASP A 105 -6.37 6.22 3.30
CA ASP A 105 -7.59 5.91 2.58
C ASP A 105 -7.91 4.42 2.74
N PHE A 106 -9.09 4.03 2.30
CA PHE A 106 -9.59 2.67 2.46
C PHE A 106 -10.34 2.24 1.21
N LEU A 107 -10.19 0.98 0.81
CA LEU A 107 -10.83 0.43 -0.36
C LEU A 107 -11.41 -0.95 -0.03
N ALA A 108 -12.71 -1.12 -0.24
CA ALA A 108 -13.37 -2.41 0.02
C ALA A 108 -13.12 -3.38 -1.12
N LYS A 109 -12.86 -4.64 -0.79
CA LYS A 109 -12.75 -5.73 -1.77
C LYS A 109 -14.13 -6.34 -1.98
N PRO A 110 -14.48 -6.71 -3.20
CA PRO A 110 -13.75 -6.47 -4.44
C PRO A 110 -13.89 -5.01 -4.87
N PHE A 111 -12.83 -4.46 -5.42
CA PHE A 111 -12.83 -3.06 -5.86
C PHE A 111 -12.77 -3.00 -7.37
N ALA A 112 -13.25 -1.89 -7.93
CA ALA A 112 -13.13 -1.65 -9.36
C ALA A 112 -11.71 -1.18 -9.67
N THR A 113 -11.18 -1.65 -10.78
CA THR A 113 -9.83 -1.31 -11.20
C THR A 113 -9.63 0.19 -11.33
N ASP A 114 -10.59 0.88 -11.95
CA ASP A 114 -10.49 2.33 -12.13
C ASP A 114 -10.59 3.08 -10.82
N GLU A 115 -11.33 2.57 -9.85
CA GLU A 115 -11.40 3.17 -8.52
C GLU A 115 -10.03 3.10 -7.84
N LEU A 116 -9.39 1.94 -7.88
CA LEU A 116 -8.06 1.78 -7.32
C LEU A 116 -7.06 2.70 -8.01
N LEU A 117 -7.07 2.73 -9.33
CA LEU A 117 -6.10 3.55 -10.08
C LEU A 117 -6.29 5.04 -9.81
N ALA A 118 -7.54 5.49 -9.71
CA ALA A 118 -7.80 6.89 -9.40
C ALA A 118 -7.25 7.26 -8.02
N MET A 119 -7.42 6.37 -7.05
CA MET A 119 -6.94 6.59 -5.71
C MET A 119 -5.41 6.63 -5.67
N VAL A 120 -4.77 5.67 -6.33
CA VAL A 120 -3.30 5.61 -6.39
C VAL A 120 -2.75 6.87 -7.05
N HIS A 121 -3.33 7.27 -8.19
CA HIS A 121 -2.87 8.46 -8.90
C HIS A 121 -3.00 9.71 -8.04
N ALA A 122 -4.07 9.81 -7.25
CA ALA A 122 -4.29 10.98 -6.40
C ALA A 122 -3.18 11.13 -5.35
N PHE A 123 -2.66 10.02 -4.85
CA PHE A 123 -1.59 10.06 -3.85
C PHE A 123 -0.21 10.27 -4.47
N LEU A 124 -0.04 9.94 -5.73
CA LEU A 124 1.29 9.94 -6.36
C LEU A 124 1.48 11.01 -7.44
N LEU A 125 0.60 11.99 -7.47
CA LEU A 125 0.73 13.09 -8.41
C LEU A 125 1.99 13.93 -8.19
#